data_e8b095a16b3f7e644a0fb3d6d2513f6f
#
_entry.id   e8b095a16b3f7e644a0fb3d6d2513f6f
#
_cell.length_a   1.000
_cell.length_b   1.000
_cell.length_c   1.000
_cell.angle_alpha   90.00
_cell.angle_beta   90.00
_cell.angle_gamma   90.00
#
_symmetry.space_group_name_H-M   'P 1'
#
loop_
_entity.id
_entity.type
_entity.pdbx_description
1 polymer ?
#
loop_
_entity_poly.entity_id
_entity_poly.type
_entity_poly.pdbx_seq_one_letter_code
_entity_poly.pdbx_strand_id
1 'polypeptide(L)'
;MVKVKVLEFANKVSKKKMGSKNAIKVTDPEYMILEPVVTDEMAEVALALTMRKPMSAEEVAPICGKSVEETSKILWDLAMAGVCFVNKKDGVDKYWYDTWVPGIMEMMVNNKENVKKYPQIAEAFEAYGRVRGPKTAGSFPPGVGLMRVIPIEKAIEGETRRAS
;
A
#
# COMPACT_ATOMS: atom_id res chain seq x y z
N MET A 1 -19.21 8.54 7.56
CA MET A 1 -19.67 7.13 7.69
C MET A 1 -18.45 6.23 7.52
N VAL A 2 -18.30 5.19 8.36
CA VAL A 2 -17.15 4.26 8.25
C VAL A 2 -17.27 3.43 6.98
N LYS A 3 -16.21 3.38 6.17
CA LYS A 3 -16.10 2.53 4.98
C LYS A 3 -15.68 1.12 5.41
N VAL A 4 -16.65 0.23 5.51
CA VAL A 4 -16.45 -1.11 6.11
C VAL A 4 -15.53 -1.98 5.26
N LYS A 5 -15.67 -1.94 3.93
CA LYS A 5 -14.82 -2.72 3.01
C LYS A 5 -13.38 -2.20 2.99
N VAL A 6 -13.19 -0.89 3.11
CA VAL A 6 -11.86 -0.29 3.28
C VAL A 6 -11.19 -0.79 4.57
N LEU A 7 -11.94 -0.84 5.67
CA LEU A 7 -11.43 -1.37 6.93
C LEU A 7 -11.11 -2.87 6.84
N GLU A 8 -11.93 -3.64 6.14
CA GLU A 8 -11.70 -5.06 5.87
C GLU A 8 -10.41 -5.26 5.06
N PHE A 9 -10.21 -4.46 4.00
CA PHE A 9 -8.99 -4.50 3.20
C PHE A 9 -7.75 -4.12 4.02
N ALA A 10 -7.82 -3.08 4.86
CA ALA A 10 -6.73 -2.71 5.76
C ALA A 10 -6.34 -3.86 6.71
N ASN A 11 -7.33 -4.59 7.22
CA ASN A 11 -7.09 -5.78 8.04
C ASN A 11 -6.46 -6.92 7.23
N LYS A 12 -6.91 -7.15 5.99
CA LYS A 12 -6.36 -8.17 5.09
C LYS A 12 -4.88 -7.91 4.79
N VAL A 13 -4.50 -6.68 4.41
CA VAL A 13 -3.11 -6.30 4.17
C VAL A 13 -2.25 -6.50 5.43
N SER A 14 -2.81 -6.18 6.59
CA SER A 14 -2.15 -6.36 7.90
C SER A 14 -2.13 -7.80 8.40
N LYS A 15 -2.72 -8.75 7.66
CA LYS A 15 -2.90 -10.16 8.07
C LYS A 15 -3.60 -10.29 9.42
N LYS A 16 -4.59 -9.44 9.66
CA LYS A 16 -5.39 -9.41 10.89
C LYS A 16 -6.84 -9.80 10.60
N LYS A 17 -7.48 -10.45 11.56
CA LYS A 17 -8.90 -10.82 11.46
C LYS A 17 -9.76 -9.67 11.98
N MET A 18 -10.75 -9.25 11.19
CA MET A 18 -11.78 -8.30 11.62
C MET A 18 -12.42 -8.73 12.94
N GLY A 19 -12.65 -7.78 13.83
CA GLY A 19 -13.25 -8.03 15.14
C GLY A 19 -12.30 -8.67 16.18
N SER A 20 -11.07 -9.02 15.82
CA SER A 20 -10.08 -9.50 16.79
C SER A 20 -9.53 -8.34 17.63
N LYS A 21 -8.95 -8.66 18.80
CA LYS A 21 -8.31 -7.68 19.71
C LYS A 21 -7.23 -6.84 19.00
N ASN A 22 -6.55 -7.42 18.01
CA ASN A 22 -5.45 -6.77 17.28
C ASN A 22 -5.88 -6.29 15.88
N ALA A 23 -7.19 -6.26 15.58
CA ALA A 23 -7.69 -5.76 14.31
C ALA A 23 -7.30 -4.29 14.09
N ILE A 24 -7.13 -3.91 12.82
CA ILE A 24 -7.01 -2.50 12.44
C ILE A 24 -8.34 -1.81 12.75
N LYS A 25 -8.24 -0.63 13.33
CA LYS A 25 -9.36 0.23 13.68
C LYS A 25 -9.40 1.45 12.75
N VAL A 26 -10.51 2.16 12.76
CA VAL A 26 -10.69 3.40 11.97
C VAL A 26 -9.73 4.52 12.37
N THR A 27 -9.16 4.45 13.56
CA THR A 27 -8.16 5.39 14.08
C THR A 27 -6.72 4.98 13.76
N ASP A 28 -6.51 3.81 13.16
CA ASP A 28 -5.17 3.34 12.82
C ASP A 28 -4.73 3.93 11.47
N PRO A 29 -3.44 4.25 11.32
CA PRO A 29 -2.91 4.87 10.10
C PRO A 29 -3.15 4.03 8.83
N GLU A 30 -3.25 2.71 8.95
CA GLU A 30 -3.55 1.82 7.83
C GLU A 30 -4.96 2.03 7.25
N TYR A 31 -5.94 2.39 8.06
CA TYR A 31 -7.26 2.78 7.57
C TYR A 31 -7.25 4.23 7.08
N MET A 32 -6.64 5.13 7.87
CA MET A 32 -6.63 6.56 7.60
C MET A 32 -6.00 6.92 6.25
N ILE A 33 -5.00 6.17 5.79
CA ILE A 33 -4.36 6.43 4.49
C ILE A 33 -5.26 6.03 3.32
N LEU A 34 -6.05 4.95 3.46
CA LEU A 34 -6.94 4.45 2.42
C LEU A 34 -8.25 5.24 2.33
N GLU A 35 -8.78 5.63 3.48
CA GLU A 35 -10.14 6.18 3.62
C GLU A 35 -10.44 7.35 2.66
N PRO A 36 -9.58 8.36 2.48
CA PRO A 36 -9.88 9.48 1.61
C PRO A 36 -9.92 9.15 0.11
N VAL A 37 -9.25 8.09 -0.31
CA VAL A 37 -9.03 7.75 -1.73
C VAL A 37 -9.85 6.56 -2.17
N VAL A 38 -10.00 5.55 -1.31
CA VAL A 38 -10.63 4.27 -1.64
C VAL A 38 -12.10 4.28 -1.25
N THR A 39 -12.98 3.92 -2.16
CA THR A 39 -14.40 3.66 -1.88
C THR A 39 -14.62 2.23 -1.38
N ASP A 40 -15.76 1.93 -0.78
CA ASP A 40 -16.09 0.54 -0.39
C ASP A 40 -16.16 -0.39 -1.61
N GLU A 41 -16.65 0.10 -2.74
CA GLU A 41 -16.66 -0.65 -4.00
C GLU A 41 -15.25 -0.96 -4.52
N MET A 42 -14.34 -0.01 -4.50
CA MET A 42 -12.92 -0.22 -4.83
C MET A 42 -12.27 -1.22 -3.88
N ALA A 43 -12.56 -1.11 -2.60
CA ALA A 43 -12.04 -2.03 -1.58
C ALA A 43 -12.56 -3.46 -1.76
N GLU A 44 -13.79 -3.64 -2.21
CA GLU A 44 -14.37 -4.96 -2.54
C GLU A 44 -13.56 -5.65 -3.64
N VAL A 45 -13.19 -4.94 -4.70
CA VAL A 45 -12.32 -5.46 -5.75
C VAL A 45 -10.89 -5.73 -5.23
N ALA A 46 -10.34 -4.81 -4.41
CA ALA A 46 -9.04 -5.01 -3.80
C ALA A 46 -9.00 -6.24 -2.87
N LEU A 47 -10.12 -6.57 -2.21
CA LEU A 47 -10.27 -7.77 -1.41
C LEU A 47 -10.20 -9.07 -2.23
N ALA A 48 -10.49 -9.04 -3.53
CA ALA A 48 -10.34 -10.19 -4.42
C ALA A 48 -8.88 -10.44 -4.84
N LEU A 49 -8.00 -9.43 -4.74
CA LEU A 49 -6.58 -9.57 -5.05
C LEU A 49 -5.84 -10.41 -3.99
N THR A 50 -4.72 -10.97 -4.39
CA THR A 50 -3.81 -11.71 -3.51
C THR A 50 -2.47 -10.97 -3.40
N MET A 51 -1.89 -10.97 -2.19
CA MET A 51 -0.60 -10.33 -1.93
C MET A 51 0.50 -10.94 -2.79
N ARG A 52 1.21 -10.10 -3.56
CA ARG A 52 2.34 -10.48 -4.41
C ARG A 52 2.04 -11.56 -5.46
N LYS A 53 0.77 -11.78 -5.76
CA LYS A 53 0.34 -12.70 -6.82
C LYS A 53 -0.36 -11.90 -7.92
N PRO A 54 0.28 -11.71 -9.08
CA PRO A 54 -0.32 -10.98 -10.19
C PRO A 54 -1.57 -11.68 -10.73
N MET A 55 -2.67 -10.94 -10.84
CA MET A 55 -3.97 -11.42 -11.34
C MET A 55 -4.50 -10.44 -12.39
N SER A 56 -5.12 -10.97 -13.46
CA SER A 56 -5.80 -10.13 -14.45
C SER A 56 -7.21 -9.75 -14.03
N ALA A 57 -7.83 -8.80 -14.74
CA ALA A 57 -9.21 -8.44 -14.49
C ALA A 57 -10.17 -9.63 -14.71
N GLU A 58 -9.89 -10.49 -15.68
CA GLU A 58 -10.67 -11.70 -15.96
C GLU A 58 -10.62 -12.72 -14.80
N GLU A 59 -9.46 -12.77 -14.09
CA GLU A 59 -9.30 -13.64 -12.92
C GLU A 59 -9.96 -13.06 -11.67
N VAL A 60 -10.04 -11.74 -11.55
CA VAL A 60 -10.61 -11.02 -10.39
C VAL A 60 -12.13 -10.86 -10.50
N ALA A 61 -12.66 -10.56 -11.68
CA ALA A 61 -14.07 -10.28 -11.93
C ALA A 61 -15.04 -11.32 -11.34
N PRO A 62 -14.87 -12.64 -11.56
CA PRO A 62 -15.77 -13.64 -11.00
C PRO A 62 -15.71 -13.72 -9.47
N ILE A 63 -14.61 -13.32 -8.84
CA ILE A 63 -14.44 -13.35 -7.37
C ILE A 63 -15.27 -12.24 -6.72
N CYS A 64 -15.35 -11.07 -7.35
CA CYS A 64 -16.12 -9.93 -6.83
C CYS A 64 -17.52 -9.79 -7.45
N GLY A 65 -17.90 -10.71 -8.35
CA GLY A 65 -19.22 -10.72 -8.97
C GLY A 65 -19.49 -9.54 -9.91
N LYS A 66 -18.45 -8.96 -10.51
CA LYS A 66 -18.51 -7.81 -11.42
C LYS A 66 -18.18 -8.23 -12.86
N SER A 67 -18.50 -7.36 -13.82
CA SER A 67 -18.01 -7.53 -15.19
C SER A 67 -16.50 -7.35 -15.28
N VAL A 68 -15.87 -7.93 -16.31
CA VAL A 68 -14.43 -7.75 -16.55
C VAL A 68 -14.09 -6.28 -16.81
N GLU A 69 -14.93 -5.58 -17.57
CA GLU A 69 -14.73 -4.16 -17.89
C GLU A 69 -14.78 -3.29 -16.65
N GLU A 70 -15.79 -3.45 -15.80
CA GLU A 70 -15.92 -2.73 -14.53
C GLU A 70 -14.76 -3.04 -13.58
N THR A 71 -14.39 -4.32 -13.46
CA THR A 71 -13.27 -4.77 -12.64
C THR A 71 -11.95 -4.17 -13.13
N SER A 72 -11.71 -4.17 -14.43
CA SER A 72 -10.50 -3.59 -15.03
C SER A 72 -10.38 -2.10 -14.74
N LYS A 73 -11.48 -1.36 -14.85
CA LYS A 73 -11.50 0.08 -14.51
C LYS A 73 -11.17 0.31 -13.04
N ILE A 74 -11.81 -0.43 -12.14
CA ILE A 74 -11.57 -0.28 -10.69
C ILE A 74 -10.12 -0.67 -10.33
N LEU A 75 -9.58 -1.73 -10.91
CA LEU A 75 -8.20 -2.15 -10.68
C LEU A 75 -7.21 -1.09 -11.18
N TRP A 76 -7.48 -0.46 -12.31
CA TRP A 76 -6.69 0.65 -12.81
C TRP A 76 -6.74 1.86 -11.88
N ASP A 77 -7.93 2.24 -11.40
CA ASP A 77 -8.11 3.35 -10.46
C ASP A 77 -7.37 3.07 -9.14
N LEU A 78 -7.41 1.84 -8.63
CA LEU A 78 -6.64 1.40 -7.46
C LEU A 78 -5.13 1.49 -7.70
N ALA A 79 -4.65 1.11 -8.89
CA ALA A 79 -3.23 1.21 -9.24
C ALA A 79 -2.79 2.67 -9.36
N MET A 80 -3.60 3.51 -9.98
CA MET A 80 -3.32 4.96 -10.06
C MET A 80 -3.37 5.64 -8.69
N ALA A 81 -4.17 5.12 -7.78
CA ALA A 81 -4.19 5.59 -6.39
C ALA A 81 -2.98 5.12 -5.57
N GLY A 82 -2.18 4.17 -6.06
CA GLY A 82 -1.05 3.57 -5.35
C GLY A 82 -1.44 2.47 -4.35
N VAL A 83 -2.67 1.96 -4.43
CA VAL A 83 -3.19 0.92 -3.52
C VAL A 83 -2.81 -0.48 -4.00
N CYS A 84 -2.73 -0.68 -5.29
CA CYS A 84 -2.21 -1.92 -5.88
C CYS A 84 -1.15 -1.61 -6.95
N PHE A 85 -0.40 -2.63 -7.28
CA PHE A 85 0.63 -2.58 -8.31
C PHE A 85 0.05 -3.13 -9.62
N VAL A 86 0.54 -2.63 -10.74
CA VAL A 86 0.20 -3.13 -12.07
C VAL A 86 1.47 -3.37 -12.87
N ASN A 87 1.49 -4.47 -13.61
CA ASN A 87 2.53 -4.75 -14.60
C ASN A 87 1.90 -5.42 -15.81
N LYS A 88 2.39 -5.09 -16.99
CA LYS A 88 1.94 -5.71 -18.23
C LYS A 88 2.77 -6.97 -18.50
N LYS A 89 2.10 -8.12 -18.60
CA LYS A 89 2.72 -9.38 -18.98
C LYS A 89 1.94 -9.99 -20.17
N ASP A 90 2.65 -10.29 -21.25
CA ASP A 90 2.08 -10.86 -22.48
C ASP A 90 0.90 -10.03 -23.04
N GLY A 91 1.00 -8.69 -22.94
CA GLY A 91 -0.05 -7.78 -23.39
C GLY A 91 -1.22 -7.57 -22.42
N VAL A 92 -1.27 -8.32 -21.30
CA VAL A 92 -2.33 -8.28 -20.29
C VAL A 92 -1.84 -7.57 -19.03
N ASP A 93 -2.65 -6.65 -18.50
CA ASP A 93 -2.38 -5.99 -17.22
C ASP A 93 -2.66 -6.97 -16.07
N LYS A 94 -1.67 -7.13 -15.19
CA LYS A 94 -1.74 -7.97 -14.00
C LYS A 94 -1.60 -7.09 -12.76
N TYR A 95 -2.47 -7.32 -11.78
CA TYR A 95 -2.62 -6.52 -10.57
C TYR A 95 -2.38 -7.34 -9.32
N TRP A 96 -1.76 -6.74 -8.29
CA TRP A 96 -1.59 -7.32 -6.96
C TRP A 96 -1.41 -6.20 -5.93
N TYR A 97 -1.61 -6.51 -4.66
CA TYR A 97 -1.20 -5.61 -3.58
C TYR A 97 0.03 -6.14 -2.85
N ASP A 98 0.71 -5.26 -2.12
CA ASP A 98 1.87 -5.61 -1.30
C ASP A 98 1.62 -5.26 0.17
N THR A 99 2.67 -5.34 0.98
CA THR A 99 2.68 -4.88 2.37
C THR A 99 2.49 -3.37 2.47
N TRP A 100 2.32 -2.87 3.70
CA TRP A 100 2.22 -1.44 3.92
C TRP A 100 3.51 -0.70 3.60
N VAL A 101 4.62 -1.15 4.19
CA VAL A 101 5.97 -0.57 4.03
C VAL A 101 7.00 -1.70 3.97
N PRO A 102 7.88 -1.77 2.97
CA PRO A 102 7.77 -1.04 1.72
C PRO A 102 6.60 -1.52 0.86
N GLY A 103 5.85 -0.61 0.27
CA GLY A 103 4.73 -0.97 -0.60
C GLY A 103 3.64 0.09 -0.72
N ILE A 104 2.43 -0.19 -0.24
CA ILE A 104 1.24 0.64 -0.47
C ILE A 104 1.44 2.08 0.01
N MET A 105 1.99 2.29 1.20
CA MET A 105 2.11 3.62 1.78
C MET A 105 3.05 4.52 0.98
N GLU A 106 4.21 4.01 0.56
CA GLU A 106 5.14 4.76 -0.27
C GLU A 106 4.54 5.09 -1.64
N MET A 107 3.80 4.15 -2.24
CA MET A 107 3.15 4.39 -3.53
C MET A 107 2.08 5.48 -3.41
N MET A 108 1.28 5.46 -2.34
CA MET A 108 0.24 6.46 -2.12
C MET A 108 0.81 7.86 -1.85
N VAL A 109 1.87 7.99 -1.03
CA VAL A 109 2.47 9.31 -0.73
C VAL A 109 3.33 9.84 -1.87
N ASN A 110 3.87 8.99 -2.73
CA ASN A 110 4.58 9.41 -3.94
C ASN A 110 3.64 9.93 -5.04
N ASN A 111 2.36 9.65 -4.94
CA ASN A 111 1.35 10.20 -5.83
C ASN A 111 1.04 11.66 -5.42
N LYS A 112 1.70 12.61 -6.08
CA LYS A 112 1.59 14.04 -5.77
C LYS A 112 0.17 14.58 -5.88
N GLU A 113 -0.63 14.08 -6.82
CA GLU A 113 -2.02 14.50 -7.00
C GLU A 113 -2.90 14.03 -5.84
N ASN A 114 -2.69 12.80 -5.37
CA ASN A 114 -3.39 12.29 -4.20
C ASN A 114 -3.05 13.09 -2.93
N VAL A 115 -1.77 13.34 -2.69
CA VAL A 115 -1.33 14.10 -1.49
C VAL A 115 -1.82 15.56 -1.55
N LYS A 116 -1.81 16.16 -2.74
CA LYS A 116 -2.34 17.52 -2.92
C LYS A 116 -3.85 17.58 -2.65
N LYS A 117 -4.61 16.60 -3.12
CA LYS A 117 -6.06 16.53 -2.93
C LYS A 117 -6.46 16.07 -1.53
N TYR A 118 -5.67 15.19 -0.94
CA TYR A 118 -5.91 14.54 0.36
C TYR A 118 -4.67 14.61 1.25
N PRO A 119 -4.34 15.78 1.85
CA PRO A 119 -3.13 15.96 2.67
C PRO A 119 -3.01 14.96 3.82
N GLN A 120 -4.14 14.47 4.36
CA GLN A 120 -4.20 13.47 5.41
C GLN A 120 -3.51 12.14 5.06
N ILE A 121 -3.22 11.87 3.78
CA ILE A 121 -2.41 10.72 3.35
C ILE A 121 -0.98 10.82 3.92
N ALA A 122 -0.37 12.00 3.83
CA ALA A 122 0.97 12.22 4.36
C ALA A 122 0.98 12.13 5.89
N GLU A 123 -0.03 12.66 6.56
CA GLU A 123 -0.20 12.55 8.02
C GLU A 123 -0.35 11.10 8.47
N ALA A 124 -1.14 10.30 7.74
CA ALA A 124 -1.31 8.87 8.02
C ALA A 124 -0.01 8.09 7.84
N PHE A 125 0.79 8.41 6.81
CA PHE A 125 2.11 7.81 6.59
C PHE A 125 3.07 8.14 7.73
N GLU A 126 3.13 9.39 8.17
CA GLU A 126 3.94 9.79 9.31
C GLU A 126 3.49 9.08 10.60
N ALA A 127 2.20 9.02 10.85
CA ALA A 127 1.62 8.31 12.00
C ALA A 127 1.97 6.82 11.97
N TYR A 128 1.97 6.19 10.80
CA TYR A 128 2.40 4.80 10.64
C TYR A 128 3.86 4.62 11.04
N GLY A 129 4.75 5.49 10.57
CA GLY A 129 6.16 5.47 10.95
C GLY A 129 6.37 5.58 12.47
N ARG A 130 5.66 6.48 13.13
CA ARG A 130 5.71 6.66 14.59
C ARG A 130 5.19 5.44 15.37
N VAL A 131 4.12 4.81 14.91
CA VAL A 131 3.46 3.69 15.61
C VAL A 131 4.15 2.35 15.33
N ARG A 132 4.57 2.12 14.07
CA ARG A 132 5.10 0.83 13.62
C ARG A 132 6.63 0.80 13.56
N GLY A 133 7.27 1.94 13.27
CA GLY A 133 8.73 2.07 13.13
C GLY A 133 9.52 1.52 14.31
N PRO A 134 9.23 1.87 15.58
CA PRO A 134 9.96 1.35 16.73
C PRO A 134 9.89 -0.18 16.86
N LYS A 135 8.75 -0.78 16.51
CA LYS A 135 8.60 -2.25 16.53
C LYS A 135 9.43 -2.91 15.43
N THR A 136 9.47 -2.31 14.26
CA THR A 136 10.26 -2.82 13.14
C THR A 136 11.76 -2.68 13.42
N ALA A 137 12.19 -1.51 13.89
CA ALA A 137 13.60 -1.27 14.25
C ALA A 137 14.10 -2.22 15.33
N GLY A 138 13.29 -2.49 16.37
CA GLY A 138 13.62 -3.44 17.43
C GLY A 138 13.68 -4.90 17.00
N SER A 139 13.23 -5.23 15.79
CA SER A 139 13.29 -6.60 15.25
C SER A 139 14.63 -6.94 14.60
N PHE A 140 15.52 -5.96 14.42
CA PHE A 140 16.82 -6.17 13.79
C PHE A 140 17.94 -6.15 14.82
N PRO A 141 18.94 -7.04 14.71
CA PRO A 141 20.13 -6.98 15.55
C PRO A 141 20.85 -5.63 15.39
N PRO A 142 21.54 -5.15 16.46
CA PRO A 142 22.37 -3.96 16.34
C PRO A 142 23.38 -4.04 15.19
N GLY A 143 23.50 -2.98 14.39
CA GLY A 143 24.39 -2.93 13.24
C GLY A 143 23.86 -3.57 11.95
N VAL A 144 22.65 -4.15 11.97
CA VAL A 144 21.98 -4.65 10.76
C VAL A 144 21.04 -3.59 10.22
N GLY A 145 21.33 -3.06 9.04
CA GLY A 145 20.43 -2.15 8.31
C GLY A 145 19.49 -2.90 7.38
N LEU A 146 18.22 -2.48 7.35
CA LEU A 146 17.22 -3.02 6.42
C LEU A 146 17.53 -2.65 4.97
N MET A 147 18.10 -1.48 4.75
CA MET A 147 18.50 -0.95 3.45
C MET A 147 19.84 -0.25 3.56
N ARG A 148 20.64 -0.32 2.49
CA ARG A 148 21.86 0.48 2.35
C ARG A 148 21.66 1.51 1.25
N VAL A 149 22.01 2.75 1.53
CA VAL A 149 22.16 3.77 0.48
C VAL A 149 23.56 3.63 -0.10
N ILE A 150 23.66 3.34 -1.39
CA ILE A 150 24.92 3.34 -2.12
C ILE A 150 25.07 4.73 -2.72
N PRO A 151 26.04 5.54 -2.26
CA PRO A 151 26.27 6.84 -2.86
C PRO A 151 26.83 6.65 -4.30
N ILE A 152 26.23 7.38 -5.24
CA ILE A 152 26.71 7.43 -6.62
C ILE A 152 27.64 8.67 -6.70
N GLU A 153 28.88 8.49 -7.15
CA GLU A 153 29.89 9.56 -7.21
C GLU A 153 29.41 10.86 -7.87
N LYS A 154 28.59 10.75 -8.92
CA LYS A 154 27.97 11.90 -9.59
C LYS A 154 26.95 12.67 -8.74
N ALA A 155 26.45 12.10 -7.67
CA ALA A 155 25.52 12.75 -6.75
C ALA A 155 26.22 13.29 -5.50
N ILE A 156 27.51 13.02 -5.34
CA ILE A 156 28.33 13.47 -4.22
C ILE A 156 29.43 14.39 -4.78
N GLU A 157 29.17 15.68 -4.75
CA GLU A 157 30.24 16.68 -4.96
C GLU A 157 30.98 16.86 -3.63
N GLY A 158 32.15 16.27 -3.51
CA GLY A 158 32.99 16.41 -2.33
C GLY A 158 33.62 15.12 -1.82
N GLU A 159 34.37 15.20 -0.77
CA GLU A 159 35.07 14.08 -0.16
C GLU A 159 34.09 13.03 0.44
N THR A 160 34.25 11.81 0.04
CA THR A 160 33.51 10.69 0.62
C THR A 160 33.96 10.47 2.06
N ARG A 161 33.18 10.85 3.03
CA ARG A 161 33.45 10.50 4.43
C ARG A 161 33.04 9.04 4.67
N ARG A 162 33.98 8.22 5.12
CA ARG A 162 33.68 6.88 5.62
C ARG A 162 32.84 7.04 6.89
N ALA A 163 31.68 6.37 6.91
CA ALA A 163 30.94 6.22 8.15
C ALA A 163 31.77 5.34 9.11
N SER A 164 32.09 5.90 10.26
CA SER A 164 32.73 5.19 11.37
C SER A 164 31.75 4.24 12.05
#